data_4e7e9a41f7aeb9383c01856c60a5d6ff
#
_entry.id   4e7e9a41f7aeb9383c01856c60a5d6ff
#
_cell.length_a   1.000
_cell.length_b   1.000
_cell.length_c   1.000
_cell.angle_alpha   90.00
_cell.angle_beta   90.00
_cell.angle_gamma   90.00
#
_symmetry.space_group_name_H-M   'P 1'
#
loop_
_entity.id
_entity.type
_entity.pdbx_description
1 polymer ?
#
loop_
_entity_poly.entity_id
_entity_poly.type
_entity_poly.pdbx_seq_one_letter_code
_entity_poly.pdbx_strand_id
1 'polypeptide(L)'
;MIKFNDLTAQWHAIKDEALPRINDMFEKSAYVNGPEVQKFEENFAKWNGNTHCIGVSSGLDALKVATQSLRYTGHTHIYTQANTYIATILGPEQALNENCTIHLIDHDEYFQLDTEKLHNKLTSITEEFCDDNHLIIPVHLYGHPCDMETIMQLARNFGADVLEDCSQAHGAKCNGKNVGTFGDIAAFSCYPGKNLGAAGQAGIITTNDD
;
A
#
# COMPACT_ATOMS: atom_id res chain seq x y z
N MET A 1 16.25 20.64 -22.17
CA MET A 1 15.19 19.61 -22.29
C MET A 1 14.59 19.41 -20.90
N ILE A 2 13.29 19.50 -20.75
CA ILE A 2 12.61 19.21 -19.48
C ILE A 2 12.54 17.69 -19.33
N LYS A 3 13.09 17.15 -18.22
CA LYS A 3 13.01 15.72 -17.92
C LYS A 3 11.62 15.37 -17.36
N PHE A 4 11.07 14.25 -17.77
CA PHE A 4 9.80 13.75 -17.24
C PHE A 4 9.88 13.41 -15.73
N ASN A 5 10.98 12.79 -15.31
CA ASN A 5 11.32 12.56 -13.92
C ASN A 5 12.82 12.85 -13.73
N ASP A 6 13.16 13.80 -12.86
CA ASP A 6 14.55 14.20 -12.62
C ASP A 6 15.06 13.73 -11.26
N LEU A 7 15.37 12.43 -11.16
CA LEU A 7 15.96 11.84 -9.96
C LEU A 7 17.33 12.45 -9.61
N THR A 8 18.05 13.01 -10.60
CA THR A 8 19.31 13.72 -10.36
C THR A 8 19.09 14.97 -9.54
N ALA A 9 18.03 15.74 -9.85
CA ALA A 9 17.68 16.95 -9.09
C ALA A 9 17.28 16.58 -7.64
N GLN A 10 16.52 15.50 -7.46
CA GLN A 10 16.18 14.98 -6.12
C GLN A 10 17.44 14.61 -5.33
N TRP A 11 18.36 13.87 -5.95
CA TRP A 11 19.63 13.53 -5.31
C TRP A 11 20.43 14.77 -4.91
N HIS A 12 20.55 15.76 -5.79
CA HIS A 12 21.28 17.00 -5.48
C HIS A 12 20.67 17.79 -4.32
N ALA A 13 19.37 17.65 -4.08
CA ALA A 13 18.70 18.33 -2.97
C ALA A 13 19.02 17.69 -1.60
N ILE A 14 19.35 16.39 -1.56
CA ILE A 14 19.53 15.64 -0.30
C ILE A 14 20.96 15.14 -0.06
N LYS A 15 21.83 15.15 -1.08
CA LYS A 15 23.15 14.49 -1.03
C LYS A 15 24.03 14.92 0.14
N ASP A 16 23.99 16.20 0.50
CA ASP A 16 24.86 16.74 1.56
C ASP A 16 24.49 16.24 2.94
N GLU A 17 23.21 15.83 3.15
CA GLU A 17 22.74 15.16 4.34
C GLU A 17 22.87 13.64 4.24
N ALA A 18 22.63 13.07 3.07
CA ALA A 18 22.61 11.62 2.86
C ALA A 18 24.02 11.01 2.88
N LEU A 19 25.01 11.63 2.24
CA LEU A 19 26.36 11.09 2.12
C LEU A 19 27.04 10.81 3.47
N PRO A 20 27.01 11.70 4.47
CA PRO A 20 27.58 11.41 5.78
C PRO A 20 26.93 10.22 6.48
N ARG A 21 25.59 10.07 6.36
CA ARG A 21 24.86 8.92 6.94
C ARG A 21 25.18 7.61 6.24
N ILE A 22 25.28 7.63 4.91
CA ILE A 22 25.71 6.47 4.13
C ILE A 22 27.12 6.04 4.54
N ASN A 23 28.06 6.99 4.63
CA ASN A 23 29.42 6.70 5.07
C ASN A 23 29.45 6.09 6.49
N ASP A 24 28.73 6.68 7.44
CA ASP A 24 28.64 6.18 8.83
C ASP A 24 28.08 4.74 8.88
N MET A 25 27.08 4.45 8.06
CA MET A 25 26.50 3.10 7.92
C MET A 25 27.57 2.10 7.44
N PHE A 26 28.39 2.47 6.44
CA PHE A 26 29.45 1.62 5.94
C PHE A 26 30.58 1.43 6.96
N GLU A 27 31.04 2.49 7.61
CA GLU A 27 32.06 2.44 8.65
C GLU A 27 31.66 1.54 9.84
N LYS A 28 30.37 1.50 10.14
CA LYS A 28 29.80 0.68 11.24
C LYS A 28 29.33 -0.70 10.79
N SER A 29 29.39 -1.01 9.50
CA SER A 29 28.84 -2.24 8.92
C SER A 29 27.37 -2.47 9.28
N ALA A 30 26.56 -1.40 9.40
CA ALA A 30 25.17 -1.42 9.83
C ALA A 30 24.21 -1.56 8.62
N TYR A 31 24.35 -2.62 7.84
CA TYR A 31 23.68 -2.79 6.55
C TYR A 31 22.26 -3.36 6.66
N VAL A 32 21.98 -4.20 7.65
CA VAL A 32 20.72 -4.93 7.78
C VAL A 32 20.09 -4.61 9.14
N ASN A 33 18.84 -4.18 9.13
CA ASN A 33 18.08 -3.81 10.34
C ASN A 33 18.87 -2.85 11.26
N GLY A 34 19.64 -1.96 10.63
CA GLY A 34 20.42 -0.95 11.36
C GLY A 34 19.57 0.19 11.90
N PRO A 35 20.19 1.09 12.69
CA PRO A 35 19.46 2.19 13.35
C PRO A 35 18.78 3.15 12.37
N GLU A 36 19.25 3.24 11.14
CA GLU A 36 18.61 4.09 10.13
C GLU A 36 17.28 3.50 9.64
N VAL A 37 17.14 2.16 9.59
CA VAL A 37 15.86 1.48 9.28
C VAL A 37 14.85 1.76 10.38
N GLN A 38 15.20 1.50 11.64
CA GLN A 38 14.32 1.76 12.78
C GLN A 38 13.86 3.22 12.82
N LYS A 39 14.81 4.15 12.66
CA LYS A 39 14.50 5.58 12.66
C LYS A 39 13.59 5.98 11.50
N PHE A 40 13.75 5.36 10.33
CA PHE A 40 12.87 5.58 9.19
C PHE A 40 11.45 5.08 9.50
N GLU A 41 11.31 3.88 10.02
CA GLU A 41 10.02 3.29 10.40
C GLU A 41 9.28 4.15 11.44
N GLU A 42 9.96 4.56 12.52
CA GLU A 42 9.40 5.45 13.54
C GLU A 42 8.95 6.81 12.96
N ASN A 43 9.79 7.41 12.12
CA ASN A 43 9.50 8.70 11.50
C ASN A 43 8.36 8.61 10.50
N PHE A 44 8.32 7.54 9.68
CA PHE A 44 7.25 7.36 8.69
C PHE A 44 5.91 7.07 9.37
N ALA A 45 5.87 6.19 10.36
CA ALA A 45 4.67 5.93 11.14
C ALA A 45 4.10 7.23 11.73
N LYS A 46 4.94 8.00 12.41
CA LYS A 46 4.55 9.30 12.98
C LYS A 46 4.08 10.30 11.92
N TRP A 47 4.79 10.39 10.79
CA TRP A 47 4.45 11.33 9.72
C TRP A 47 3.14 10.96 9.03
N ASN A 48 2.91 9.67 8.77
CA ASN A 48 1.68 9.20 8.13
C ASN A 48 0.49 9.16 9.11
N GLY A 49 0.73 9.01 10.40
CA GLY A 49 -0.30 8.94 11.45
C GLY A 49 -0.71 7.52 11.81
N ASN A 50 0.19 6.55 11.61
CA ASN A 50 0.02 5.16 12.01
C ASN A 50 0.78 4.85 13.31
N THR A 51 0.40 3.76 13.99
CA THR A 51 1.11 3.24 15.15
C THR A 51 2.39 2.51 14.73
N HIS A 52 2.31 1.71 13.67
CA HIS A 52 3.39 0.85 13.20
C HIS A 52 3.74 1.12 11.74
N CYS A 53 5.04 0.98 11.45
CA CYS A 53 5.60 1.00 10.12
C CYS A 53 6.71 -0.04 10.02
N ILE A 54 6.69 -0.84 8.97
CA ILE A 54 7.65 -1.91 8.70
C ILE A 54 8.24 -1.73 7.31
N GLY A 55 9.56 -1.62 7.22
CA GLY A 55 10.28 -1.60 5.96
C GLY A 55 10.38 -2.99 5.33
N VAL A 56 10.11 -3.07 4.04
CA VAL A 56 10.18 -4.31 3.24
C VAL A 56 10.93 -4.06 1.92
N SER A 57 11.23 -5.13 1.18
CA SER A 57 12.09 -5.07 0.00
C SER A 57 11.47 -4.38 -1.22
N SER A 58 10.14 -4.32 -1.33
CA SER A 58 9.44 -3.68 -2.45
C SER A 58 7.97 -3.41 -2.13
N GLY A 59 7.29 -2.62 -2.98
CA GLY A 59 5.83 -2.45 -2.89
C GLY A 59 5.07 -3.76 -3.13
N LEU A 60 5.59 -4.65 -3.98
CA LEU A 60 5.02 -5.99 -4.18
C LEU A 60 5.09 -6.80 -2.88
N ASP A 61 6.26 -6.82 -2.22
CA ASP A 61 6.40 -7.52 -0.96
C ASP A 61 5.58 -6.88 0.15
N ALA A 62 5.40 -5.56 0.12
CA ALA A 62 4.49 -4.88 1.04
C ALA A 62 3.06 -5.42 0.91
N LEU A 63 2.52 -5.51 -0.31
CA LEU A 63 1.18 -6.07 -0.57
C LEU A 63 1.09 -7.55 -0.17
N LYS A 64 2.13 -8.33 -0.51
CA LYS A 64 2.19 -9.76 -0.17
C LYS A 64 2.21 -10.00 1.33
N VAL A 65 3.14 -9.37 2.05
CA VAL A 65 3.30 -9.56 3.50
C VAL A 65 2.10 -8.99 4.26
N ALA A 66 1.55 -7.84 3.84
CA ALA A 66 0.32 -7.29 4.38
C ALA A 66 -0.85 -8.27 4.25
N THR A 67 -1.04 -8.88 3.08
CA THR A 67 -2.07 -9.91 2.89
C THR A 67 -1.83 -11.14 3.77
N GLN A 68 -0.58 -11.60 3.90
CA GLN A 68 -0.23 -12.73 4.77
C GLN A 68 -0.53 -12.47 6.25
N SER A 69 -0.39 -11.21 6.70
CA SER A 69 -0.63 -10.83 8.10
C SER A 69 -2.11 -10.89 8.49
N LEU A 70 -3.04 -10.82 7.53
CA LEU A 70 -4.48 -10.99 7.76
C LEU A 70 -4.88 -12.43 8.10
N ARG A 71 -3.97 -13.41 7.88
CA ARG A 71 -4.09 -14.82 8.33
C ARG A 71 -5.36 -15.52 7.88
N TYR A 72 -5.79 -15.28 6.65
CA TYR A 72 -6.98 -15.92 6.10
C TYR A 72 -6.89 -17.45 6.14
N THR A 73 -8.01 -18.06 6.49
CA THR A 73 -8.22 -19.50 6.43
C THR A 73 -9.36 -19.78 5.43
N GLY A 74 -9.10 -20.60 4.41
CA GLY A 74 -10.07 -20.85 3.35
C GLY A 74 -9.86 -19.94 2.14
N HIS A 75 -10.87 -19.93 1.26
CA HIS A 75 -10.83 -19.14 0.04
C HIS A 75 -11.00 -17.63 0.32
N THR A 76 -10.40 -16.78 -0.50
CA THR A 76 -10.46 -15.34 -0.32
C THR A 76 -10.89 -14.65 -1.62
N HIS A 77 -11.93 -13.83 -1.54
CA HIS A 77 -12.35 -12.95 -2.63
C HIS A 77 -11.68 -11.59 -2.48
N ILE A 78 -10.93 -11.18 -3.51
CA ILE A 78 -10.18 -9.92 -3.53
C ILE A 78 -10.83 -8.97 -4.52
N TYR A 79 -11.09 -7.73 -4.09
CA TYR A 79 -11.73 -6.70 -4.91
C TYR A 79 -10.78 -5.53 -5.10
N THR A 80 -10.40 -5.26 -6.33
CA THR A 80 -9.52 -4.12 -6.67
C THR A 80 -9.89 -3.51 -8.02
N GLN A 81 -9.43 -2.30 -8.27
CA GLN A 81 -9.69 -1.63 -9.54
C GLN A 81 -8.88 -2.23 -10.71
N ALA A 82 -9.51 -2.32 -11.89
CA ALA A 82 -8.90 -2.97 -13.06
C ALA A 82 -7.72 -2.19 -13.66
N ASN A 83 -7.64 -0.88 -13.45
CA ASN A 83 -6.61 0.01 -13.98
C ASN A 83 -5.36 0.14 -13.08
N THR A 84 -5.16 -0.81 -12.16
CA THR A 84 -4.01 -0.80 -11.25
C THR A 84 -2.74 -1.38 -11.89
N TYR A 85 -1.62 -1.22 -11.18
CA TYR A 85 -0.38 -1.92 -11.51
C TYR A 85 -0.45 -3.38 -11.07
N ILE A 86 0.15 -4.27 -11.85
CA ILE A 86 0.06 -5.74 -11.64
C ILE A 86 0.46 -6.20 -10.23
N ALA A 87 1.28 -5.45 -9.50
CA ALA A 87 1.69 -5.82 -8.15
C ALA A 87 0.52 -5.91 -7.16
N THR A 88 -0.54 -5.09 -7.33
CA THR A 88 -1.76 -5.13 -6.51
C THR A 88 -2.48 -6.48 -6.61
N ILE A 89 -2.30 -7.17 -7.73
CA ILE A 89 -2.85 -8.51 -7.99
C ILE A 89 -1.88 -9.59 -7.53
N LEU A 90 -0.63 -9.54 -8.01
CA LEU A 90 0.36 -10.59 -7.75
C LEU A 90 0.77 -10.71 -6.28
N GLY A 91 0.80 -9.61 -5.53
CA GLY A 91 1.16 -9.64 -4.11
C GLY A 91 0.22 -10.53 -3.30
N PRO A 92 -1.09 -10.24 -3.29
CA PRO A 92 -2.09 -11.08 -2.61
C PRO A 92 -2.20 -12.50 -3.16
N GLU A 93 -2.17 -12.67 -4.48
CA GLU A 93 -2.21 -14.01 -5.11
C GLU A 93 -1.07 -14.90 -4.61
N GLN A 94 0.17 -14.37 -4.59
CA GLN A 94 1.32 -15.08 -4.03
C GLN A 94 1.21 -15.31 -2.51
N ALA A 95 0.60 -14.38 -1.77
CA ALA A 95 0.39 -14.51 -0.33
C ALA A 95 -0.53 -15.68 0.03
N LEU A 96 -1.56 -15.89 -0.79
CA LEU A 96 -2.62 -16.87 -0.59
C LEU A 96 -2.37 -18.19 -1.33
N ASN A 97 -1.21 -18.36 -1.99
CA ASN A 97 -0.86 -19.54 -2.79
C ASN A 97 -1.95 -19.88 -3.82
N GLU A 98 -2.44 -18.86 -4.53
CA GLU A 98 -3.52 -18.97 -5.54
C GLU A 98 -4.89 -19.40 -4.95
N ASN A 99 -5.03 -19.50 -3.64
CA ASN A 99 -6.32 -19.79 -3.00
C ASN A 99 -7.19 -18.53 -2.87
N CYS A 100 -7.37 -17.85 -3.99
CA CYS A 100 -8.18 -16.63 -4.05
C CYS A 100 -8.82 -16.43 -5.42
N THR A 101 -9.89 -15.63 -5.46
CA THR A 101 -10.49 -15.12 -6.69
C THR A 101 -10.37 -13.61 -6.72
N ILE A 102 -9.79 -13.07 -7.81
CA ILE A 102 -9.62 -11.62 -7.99
C ILE A 102 -10.78 -11.06 -8.80
N HIS A 103 -11.53 -10.14 -8.20
CA HIS A 103 -12.62 -9.41 -8.83
C HIS A 103 -12.11 -8.03 -9.25
N LEU A 104 -11.93 -7.85 -10.56
CA LEU A 104 -11.56 -6.56 -11.11
C LEU A 104 -12.81 -5.69 -11.22
N ILE A 105 -12.78 -4.57 -10.51
CA ILE A 105 -13.82 -3.55 -10.50
C ILE A 105 -13.39 -2.43 -11.45
N ASP A 106 -14.30 -1.94 -12.26
CA ASP A 106 -14.02 -0.80 -13.12
C ASP A 106 -13.85 0.48 -12.29
N HIS A 107 -13.16 1.48 -12.83
CA HIS A 107 -12.95 2.76 -12.16
C HIS A 107 -14.13 3.73 -12.37
N ASP A 108 -14.19 4.74 -11.51
CA ASP A 108 -15.06 5.91 -11.63
C ASP A 108 -14.50 6.95 -12.65
N GLU A 109 -15.14 8.10 -12.75
CA GLU A 109 -14.71 9.20 -13.63
C GLU A 109 -13.36 9.84 -13.20
N TYR A 110 -12.89 9.57 -11.98
CA TYR A 110 -11.61 10.04 -11.42
C TYR A 110 -10.50 8.99 -11.47
N PHE A 111 -10.72 7.86 -12.15
CA PHE A 111 -9.82 6.72 -12.24
C PHE A 111 -9.58 6.00 -10.90
N GLN A 112 -10.47 6.17 -9.94
CA GLN A 112 -10.44 5.49 -8.65
C GLN A 112 -11.43 4.32 -8.61
N LEU A 113 -11.34 3.46 -7.60
CA LEU A 113 -12.25 2.34 -7.41
C LEU A 113 -13.71 2.82 -7.35
N ASP A 114 -14.53 2.38 -8.30
CA ASP A 114 -15.95 2.72 -8.37
C ASP A 114 -16.72 2.02 -7.23
N THR A 115 -17.17 2.79 -6.26
CA THR A 115 -17.81 2.27 -5.04
C THR A 115 -19.19 1.67 -5.28
N GLU A 116 -19.92 2.12 -6.29
CA GLU A 116 -21.22 1.52 -6.67
C GLU A 116 -21.01 0.14 -7.30
N LYS A 117 -20.05 0.01 -8.22
CA LYS A 117 -19.68 -1.28 -8.82
C LYS A 117 -19.11 -2.23 -7.78
N LEU A 118 -18.30 -1.72 -6.83
CA LEU A 118 -17.79 -2.49 -5.71
C LEU A 118 -18.93 -3.05 -4.85
N HIS A 119 -19.90 -2.19 -4.46
CA HIS A 119 -21.07 -2.60 -3.70
C HIS A 119 -21.84 -3.73 -4.41
N ASN A 120 -22.14 -3.56 -5.69
CA ASN A 120 -22.87 -4.54 -6.49
C ASN A 120 -22.11 -5.89 -6.57
N LYS A 121 -20.78 -5.84 -6.71
CA LYS A 121 -19.95 -7.03 -6.75
C LYS A 121 -19.88 -7.72 -5.38
N LEU A 122 -19.67 -6.98 -4.30
CA LEU A 122 -19.70 -7.51 -2.93
C LEU A 122 -21.03 -8.20 -2.65
N THR A 123 -22.17 -7.56 -2.95
CA THR A 123 -23.50 -8.14 -2.77
C THR A 123 -23.62 -9.48 -3.47
N SER A 124 -23.28 -9.55 -4.76
CA SER A 124 -23.43 -10.77 -5.55
C SER A 124 -22.54 -11.92 -5.07
N ILE A 125 -21.35 -11.63 -4.58
CA ILE A 125 -20.40 -12.65 -4.13
C ILE A 125 -20.72 -13.11 -2.71
N THR A 126 -21.05 -12.21 -1.79
CA THR A 126 -21.37 -12.59 -0.40
C THR A 126 -22.70 -13.33 -0.28
N GLU A 127 -23.65 -13.14 -1.21
CA GLU A 127 -24.86 -13.98 -1.29
C GLU A 127 -24.57 -15.44 -1.62
N GLU A 128 -23.50 -15.71 -2.40
CA GLU A 128 -23.12 -17.05 -2.83
C GLU A 128 -22.04 -17.69 -1.92
N PHE A 129 -21.12 -16.88 -1.40
CA PHE A 129 -19.91 -17.29 -0.66
C PHE A 129 -19.79 -16.56 0.68
N CYS A 130 -20.84 -16.65 1.52
CA CYS A 130 -20.92 -15.91 2.79
C CYS A 130 -19.88 -16.32 3.85
N ASP A 131 -19.30 -17.51 3.74
CA ASP A 131 -18.32 -18.06 4.69
C ASP A 131 -16.85 -17.83 4.23
N ASP A 132 -16.65 -17.30 3.01
CA ASP A 132 -15.31 -17.01 2.48
C ASP A 132 -14.79 -15.68 3.02
N ASN A 133 -13.48 -15.48 2.90
CA ASN A 133 -12.85 -14.22 3.29
C ASN A 133 -13.03 -13.17 2.18
N HIS A 134 -13.14 -11.91 2.55
CA HIS A 134 -13.27 -10.79 1.63
C HIS A 134 -12.18 -9.74 1.91
N LEU A 135 -11.44 -9.35 0.89
CA LEU A 135 -10.39 -8.33 0.96
C LEU A 135 -10.62 -7.25 -0.11
N ILE A 136 -10.81 -6.00 0.30
CA ILE A 136 -10.87 -4.86 -0.61
C ILE A 136 -9.50 -4.21 -0.67
N ILE A 137 -8.98 -4.00 -1.89
CA ILE A 137 -7.70 -3.32 -2.11
C ILE A 137 -7.95 -2.05 -2.95
N PRO A 138 -8.29 -0.92 -2.32
CA PRO A 138 -8.35 0.36 -3.02
C PRO A 138 -6.93 0.82 -3.37
N VAL A 139 -6.74 1.26 -4.60
CA VAL A 139 -5.46 1.81 -5.07
C VAL A 139 -5.61 3.32 -5.26
N HIS A 140 -4.85 4.10 -4.51
CA HIS A 140 -4.84 5.57 -4.62
C HIS A 140 -4.02 6.01 -5.83
N LEU A 141 -4.56 5.71 -7.03
CA LEU A 141 -3.86 5.86 -8.29
C LEU A 141 -3.53 7.33 -8.58
N TYR A 142 -2.32 7.58 -9.08
CA TYR A 142 -1.79 8.93 -9.39
C TYR A 142 -1.76 9.89 -8.20
N GLY A 143 -1.86 9.38 -6.97
CA GLY A 143 -1.89 10.20 -5.75
C GLY A 143 -3.27 10.79 -5.44
N HIS A 144 -4.32 10.38 -6.16
CA HIS A 144 -5.71 10.74 -5.86
C HIS A 144 -6.33 9.67 -4.95
N PRO A 145 -6.82 10.03 -3.75
CA PRO A 145 -7.43 9.06 -2.84
C PRO A 145 -8.74 8.49 -3.39
N CYS A 146 -8.96 7.19 -3.19
CA CYS A 146 -10.30 6.60 -3.32
C CYS A 146 -11.26 7.20 -2.28
N ASP A 147 -12.57 7.05 -2.49
CA ASP A 147 -13.59 7.38 -1.48
C ASP A 147 -13.53 6.39 -0.32
N MET A 148 -12.58 6.64 0.58
CA MET A 148 -12.34 5.77 1.72
C MET A 148 -13.48 5.72 2.73
N GLU A 149 -14.31 6.78 2.83
CA GLU A 149 -15.45 6.76 3.73
C GLU A 149 -16.48 5.71 3.28
N THR A 150 -16.83 5.72 2.00
CA THR A 150 -17.75 4.74 1.41
C THR A 150 -17.15 3.34 1.42
N ILE A 151 -15.87 3.19 1.05
CA ILE A 151 -15.17 1.87 1.04
C ILE A 151 -15.16 1.25 2.44
N MET A 152 -14.80 2.01 3.48
CA MET A 152 -14.79 1.51 4.86
C MET A 152 -16.20 1.19 5.38
N GLN A 153 -17.23 1.89 4.90
CA GLN A 153 -18.62 1.54 5.22
C GLN A 153 -19.01 0.21 4.55
N LEU A 154 -18.67 0.02 3.28
CA LEU A 154 -18.90 -1.24 2.57
C LEU A 154 -18.17 -2.39 3.25
N ALA A 155 -16.88 -2.21 3.57
CA ALA A 155 -16.07 -3.20 4.26
C ALA A 155 -16.75 -3.68 5.55
N ARG A 156 -17.20 -2.76 6.40
CA ARG A 156 -17.94 -3.11 7.64
C ARG A 156 -19.26 -3.84 7.37
N ASN A 157 -19.99 -3.45 6.34
CA ASN A 157 -21.31 -4.04 6.02
C ASN A 157 -21.18 -5.48 5.50
N PHE A 158 -20.08 -5.79 4.81
CA PHE A 158 -19.83 -7.09 4.18
C PHE A 158 -18.78 -7.94 4.91
N GLY A 159 -18.27 -7.47 6.07
CA GLY A 159 -17.24 -8.21 6.83
C GLY A 159 -15.92 -8.36 6.08
N ALA A 160 -15.55 -7.38 5.25
CA ALA A 160 -14.33 -7.38 4.47
C ALA A 160 -13.20 -6.61 5.17
N ASP A 161 -11.96 -7.11 5.07
CA ASP A 161 -10.77 -6.36 5.42
C ASP A 161 -10.38 -5.37 4.30
N VAL A 162 -9.62 -4.33 4.65
CA VAL A 162 -9.17 -3.29 3.71
C VAL A 162 -7.65 -3.16 3.76
N LEU A 163 -6.99 -3.47 2.63
CA LEU A 163 -5.57 -3.20 2.40
C LEU A 163 -5.42 -2.02 1.44
N GLU A 164 -5.01 -0.85 1.93
CA GLU A 164 -4.79 0.31 1.08
C GLU A 164 -3.50 0.16 0.25
N ASP A 165 -3.58 0.19 -1.09
CA ASP A 165 -2.40 0.34 -1.96
C ASP A 165 -2.09 1.82 -2.17
N CYS A 166 -1.15 2.31 -1.37
CA CYS A 166 -0.67 3.69 -1.36
C CYS A 166 0.61 3.90 -2.19
N SER A 167 0.95 2.96 -3.09
CA SER A 167 2.22 2.98 -3.85
C SER A 167 2.46 4.23 -4.68
N GLN A 168 1.44 5.04 -4.95
CA GLN A 168 1.54 6.30 -5.69
C GLN A 168 1.05 7.52 -4.88
N ALA A 169 0.75 7.35 -3.59
CA ALA A 169 -0.03 8.34 -2.85
C ALA A 169 0.59 8.76 -1.50
N HIS A 170 1.93 8.72 -1.38
CA HIS A 170 2.62 9.19 -0.17
C HIS A 170 2.23 10.62 0.16
N GLY A 171 1.60 10.84 1.32
CA GLY A 171 1.15 12.15 1.79
C GLY A 171 -0.17 12.65 1.19
N ALA A 172 -0.83 11.87 0.34
CA ALA A 172 -2.17 12.19 -0.11
C ALA A 172 -3.18 12.11 1.05
N LYS A 173 -4.24 12.91 0.97
CA LYS A 173 -5.24 13.01 2.04
C LYS A 173 -6.65 12.89 1.51
N CYS A 174 -7.46 12.08 2.19
CA CYS A 174 -8.90 12.05 2.06
C CYS A 174 -9.51 12.74 3.29
N ASN A 175 -10.26 13.81 3.09
CA ASN A 175 -10.91 14.60 4.16
C ASN A 175 -9.94 15.01 5.30
N GLY A 176 -8.70 15.39 4.93
CA GLY A 176 -7.67 15.83 5.88
C GLY A 176 -6.89 14.72 6.60
N LYS A 177 -7.29 13.45 6.46
CA LYS A 177 -6.63 12.27 7.01
C LYS A 177 -5.73 11.63 5.92
N ASN A 178 -4.51 11.25 6.26
CA ASN A 178 -3.58 10.64 5.31
C ASN A 178 -4.12 9.27 4.82
N VAL A 179 -3.94 8.97 3.54
CA VAL A 179 -4.15 7.61 3.03
C VAL A 179 -3.16 6.65 3.68
N GLY A 180 -3.50 5.36 3.73
CA GLY A 180 -2.74 4.37 4.49
C GLY A 180 -3.04 4.38 5.99
N THR A 181 -4.10 5.11 6.42
CA THR A 181 -4.54 5.15 7.83
C THR A 181 -6.03 4.80 7.98
N PHE A 182 -6.73 4.50 6.89
CA PHE A 182 -8.17 4.20 6.90
C PHE A 182 -8.45 2.71 7.05
N GLY A 183 -7.77 1.88 6.24
CA GLY A 183 -7.90 0.44 6.24
C GLY A 183 -7.22 -0.24 7.43
N ASP A 184 -7.29 -1.55 7.47
CA ASP A 184 -6.67 -2.38 8.51
C ASP A 184 -5.15 -2.37 8.38
N ILE A 185 -4.67 -2.31 7.13
CA ILE A 185 -3.25 -2.30 6.79
C ILE A 185 -3.05 -1.52 5.47
N ALA A 186 -1.86 -0.99 5.26
CA ALA A 186 -1.53 -0.32 4.01
C ALA A 186 -0.14 -0.67 3.49
N ALA A 187 0.01 -0.65 2.17
CA ALA A 187 1.25 -0.92 1.46
C ALA A 187 1.69 0.30 0.64
N PHE A 188 2.98 0.63 0.72
CA PHE A 188 3.61 1.70 -0.05
C PHE A 188 4.79 1.16 -0.84
N SER A 189 5.02 1.68 -2.03
CA SER A 189 6.21 1.41 -2.82
C SER A 189 7.18 2.58 -2.71
N CYS A 190 8.42 2.29 -2.38
CA CYS A 190 9.52 3.26 -2.42
C CYS A 190 10.46 3.01 -3.60
N TYR A 191 9.96 2.47 -4.72
CA TYR A 191 10.73 2.41 -5.97
C TYR A 191 11.29 3.81 -6.34
N PRO A 192 12.49 3.93 -6.93
CA PRO A 192 13.13 5.24 -7.13
C PRO A 192 12.29 6.34 -7.79
N GLY A 193 11.34 5.95 -8.65
CA GLY A 193 10.42 6.89 -9.32
C GLY A 193 9.19 7.29 -8.51
N LYS A 194 9.01 6.79 -7.29
CA LYS A 194 7.87 7.13 -6.43
C LYS A 194 8.08 8.45 -5.69
N ASN A 195 7.01 8.98 -5.09
CA ASN A 195 7.04 10.25 -4.34
C ASN A 195 8.09 10.24 -3.22
N LEU A 196 8.22 9.12 -2.53
CA LEU A 196 9.31 8.83 -1.61
C LEU A 196 10.13 7.68 -2.19
N GLY A 197 11.12 8.02 -3.02
CA GLY A 197 11.94 7.06 -3.76
C GLY A 197 13.22 6.68 -3.01
N ALA A 198 13.46 5.39 -2.85
CA ALA A 198 14.72 4.84 -2.37
C ALA A 198 15.80 4.82 -3.49
N ALA A 199 17.03 4.54 -3.13
CA ALA A 199 18.13 4.33 -4.09
C ALA A 199 18.13 2.91 -4.69
N GLY A 200 16.99 2.26 -4.74
CA GLY A 200 16.75 0.91 -5.24
C GLY A 200 15.34 0.44 -4.89
N GLN A 201 15.13 -0.87 -4.80
CA GLN A 201 13.84 -1.42 -4.38
C GLN A 201 13.64 -1.21 -2.87
N ALA A 202 12.47 -0.74 -2.49
CA ALA A 202 12.01 -0.68 -1.11
C ALA A 202 10.48 -0.57 -1.07
N GLY A 203 9.89 -0.95 0.04
CA GLY A 203 8.48 -0.81 0.33
C GLY A 203 8.23 -0.59 1.81
N ILE A 204 7.01 -0.27 2.16
CA ILE A 204 6.58 0.02 3.53
C ILE A 204 5.22 -0.62 3.75
N ILE A 205 5.03 -1.17 4.93
CA ILE A 205 3.72 -1.56 5.46
C ILE A 205 3.41 -0.66 6.64
N THR A 206 2.17 -0.19 6.75
CA THR A 206 1.69 0.53 7.94
C THR A 206 0.41 -0.08 8.46
N THR A 207 0.26 -0.10 9.79
CA THR A 207 -0.95 -0.54 10.46
C THR A 207 -1.09 0.15 11.83
N ASN A 208 -2.29 0.07 12.40
CA ASN A 208 -2.57 0.50 13.78
C ASN A 208 -2.80 -0.69 14.72
N ASP A 209 -2.79 -1.91 14.20
CA ASP A 209 -2.91 -3.15 14.97
C ASP A 209 -1.53 -3.65 15.45
N ASP A 210 -1.48 -4.28 16.64
CA ASP A 210 -0.27 -4.85 17.25
C ASP A 210 0.14 -6.21 16.65
#